data_ecc52bd8bf5b29ae45e0e59491e68495
#
_entry.id   ecc52bd8bf5b29ae45e0e59491e68495
#
_cell.length_a   1.000
_cell.length_b   1.000
_cell.length_c   1.000
_cell.angle_alpha   90.00
_cell.angle_beta   90.00
_cell.angle_gamma   90.00
#
_symmetry.space_group_name_H-M   'P 1'
#
loop_
_entity.id
_entity.type
_entity.pdbx_description
1 polymer ?
#
loop_
_entity_poly.entity_id
_entity_poly.type
_entity_poly.pdbx_seq_one_letter_code
_entity_poly.pdbx_strand_id
1 'polypeptide(L)'
;MNIYRILNILNIKYKLLEHPPVCTRKDAKVIKDKLNGTECNNYFVKDQIGNYFLLVFEESKTVNLKTLAQKLRLLPLIFATELDLLGVFRIRDRKVTPFAIVNDFDNQVKLIIDSKLRDKILLFHPDGNTKTLAIRFNSLVKFIEREEHKCIYI
;
A
#
# COMPACT_ATOMS: atom_id res chain seq x y z
N MET A 1 -3.20 -15.26 -3.69
CA MET A 1 -3.59 -15.58 -2.29
C MET A 1 -4.68 -14.62 -1.85
N ASN A 2 -5.72 -15.12 -1.19
CA ASN A 2 -6.83 -14.27 -0.78
C ASN A 2 -6.48 -13.51 0.51
N ILE A 3 -6.28 -12.21 0.38
CA ILE A 3 -5.88 -11.36 1.51
C ILE A 3 -6.92 -11.31 2.63
N TYR A 4 -8.21 -11.38 2.30
CA TYR A 4 -9.28 -11.33 3.30
C TYR A 4 -9.22 -12.56 4.22
N ARG A 5 -8.91 -13.70 3.65
CA ARG A 5 -8.70 -14.92 4.43
C ARG A 5 -7.50 -14.78 5.37
N ILE A 6 -6.41 -14.19 4.90
CA ILE A 6 -5.22 -13.94 5.72
C ILE A 6 -5.55 -12.97 6.86
N LEU A 7 -6.23 -11.88 6.57
CA LEU A 7 -6.64 -10.91 7.58
C LEU A 7 -7.53 -11.57 8.65
N ASN A 8 -8.45 -12.43 8.23
CA ASN A 8 -9.30 -13.17 9.16
C ASN A 8 -8.52 -14.16 10.03
N ILE A 9 -7.59 -14.91 9.43
CA ILE A 9 -6.72 -15.83 10.16
C ILE A 9 -5.87 -15.08 11.20
N LEU A 10 -5.35 -13.91 10.84
CA LEU A 10 -4.57 -13.06 11.72
C LEU A 10 -5.41 -12.27 12.72
N ASN A 11 -6.73 -12.43 12.66
CA ASN A 11 -7.69 -11.71 13.51
C ASN A 11 -7.56 -10.18 13.37
N ILE A 12 -7.31 -9.71 12.16
CA ILE A 12 -7.20 -8.29 11.83
C ILE A 12 -8.54 -7.80 11.33
N LYS A 13 -9.07 -6.74 11.97
CA LYS A 13 -10.35 -6.14 11.61
C LYS A 13 -10.22 -5.23 10.40
N TYR A 14 -11.19 -5.32 9.50
CA TYR A 14 -11.31 -4.45 8.33
C TYR A 14 -12.78 -4.30 7.93
N LYS A 15 -13.06 -3.34 7.06
CA LYS A 15 -14.36 -3.21 6.39
C LYS A 15 -14.15 -3.31 4.88
N LEU A 16 -15.04 -4.01 4.21
CA LEU A 16 -15.03 -4.12 2.76
C LEU A 16 -16.33 -3.54 2.22
N LEU A 17 -16.23 -2.54 1.36
CA LEU A 17 -17.37 -1.94 0.67
C LEU A 17 -17.34 -2.33 -0.80
N GLU A 18 -18.39 -2.97 -1.27
CA GLU A 18 -18.63 -3.19 -2.69
C GLU A 18 -19.42 -2.01 -3.25
N HIS A 19 -19.03 -1.54 -4.40
CA HIS A 19 -19.62 -0.35 -5.02
C HIS A 19 -19.49 -0.39 -6.54
N PRO A 20 -20.28 0.41 -7.29
CA PRO A 20 -20.08 0.56 -8.72
C PRO A 20 -18.67 1.11 -9.04
N PRO A 21 -18.15 0.86 -10.24
CA PRO A 21 -16.84 1.41 -10.63
C PRO A 21 -16.75 2.90 -10.41
N VAL A 22 -15.63 3.35 -9.84
CA VAL A 22 -15.35 4.77 -9.60
C VAL A 22 -14.91 5.40 -10.91
N CYS A 23 -15.71 6.34 -11.43
CA CYS A 23 -15.44 7.04 -12.68
C CYS A 23 -15.11 8.51 -12.47
N THR A 24 -15.52 9.11 -11.36
CA THR A 24 -15.36 10.54 -11.05
C THR A 24 -14.82 10.75 -9.64
N ARG A 25 -14.33 11.99 -9.39
CA ARG A 25 -13.94 12.40 -8.03
C ARG A 25 -15.14 12.40 -7.07
N LYS A 26 -16.33 12.69 -7.59
CA LYS A 26 -17.56 12.66 -6.81
C LYS A 26 -17.88 11.24 -6.32
N ASP A 27 -17.74 10.25 -7.20
CA ASP A 27 -17.91 8.84 -6.84
C ASP A 27 -16.93 8.42 -5.75
N ALA A 28 -15.66 8.78 -5.90
CA ALA A 28 -14.61 8.51 -4.91
C ALA A 28 -14.93 9.16 -3.55
N LYS A 29 -15.42 10.39 -3.57
CA LYS A 29 -15.79 11.11 -2.34
C LYS A 29 -16.92 10.44 -1.58
N VAL A 30 -17.94 9.94 -2.27
CA VAL A 30 -19.07 9.22 -1.65
C VAL A 30 -18.57 8.00 -0.87
N ILE A 31 -17.66 7.23 -1.47
CA ILE A 31 -17.07 6.05 -0.83
C ILE A 31 -16.22 6.45 0.38
N LYS A 32 -15.38 7.45 0.22
CA LYS A 32 -14.52 7.99 1.28
C LYS A 32 -15.34 8.45 2.48
N ASP A 33 -16.43 9.18 2.24
CA ASP A 33 -17.32 9.68 3.29
C ASP A 33 -18.06 8.54 3.99
N LYS A 34 -18.52 7.53 3.26
CA LYS A 34 -19.17 6.34 3.82
C LYS A 34 -18.26 5.57 4.78
N LEU A 35 -16.99 5.43 4.43
CA LEU A 35 -16.02 4.67 5.21
C LEU A 35 -15.28 5.52 6.23
N ASN A 36 -15.46 6.84 6.18
CA ASN A 36 -14.72 7.80 7.02
C ASN A 36 -13.21 7.55 6.95
N GLY A 37 -12.71 7.37 5.74
CA GLY A 37 -11.34 6.93 5.53
C GLY A 37 -10.50 7.91 4.73
N THR A 38 -9.21 7.65 4.74
CA THR A 38 -8.19 8.40 4.00
C THR A 38 -7.68 7.55 2.85
N GLU A 39 -7.80 8.06 1.63
CA GLU A 39 -7.28 7.40 0.45
C GLU A 39 -5.75 7.42 0.45
N CYS A 40 -5.14 6.31 0.08
CA CYS A 40 -3.69 6.16 0.04
C CYS A 40 -3.22 5.92 -1.38
N ASN A 41 -2.09 6.54 -1.74
CA ASN A 41 -1.33 6.22 -2.94
C ASN A 41 -0.17 5.31 -2.57
N ASN A 42 0.04 4.29 -3.36
CA ASN A 42 1.09 3.30 -3.16
C ASN A 42 2.01 3.31 -4.37
N TYR A 43 3.33 3.34 -4.12
CA TYR A 43 4.34 3.38 -5.17
C TYR A 43 5.37 2.29 -4.94
N PHE A 44 5.63 1.49 -5.96
CA PHE A 44 6.70 0.51 -5.91
C PHE A 44 7.95 1.08 -6.55
N VAL A 45 9.01 1.19 -5.77
CA VAL A 45 10.27 1.82 -6.19
C VAL A 45 11.46 0.92 -5.87
N LYS A 46 12.57 1.21 -6.52
CA LYS A 46 13.82 0.46 -6.33
C LYS A 46 15.02 1.39 -6.42
N ASP A 47 16.14 0.94 -5.88
CA ASP A 47 17.44 1.56 -6.10
C ASP A 47 18.26 0.81 -7.18
N GLN A 48 19.49 1.24 -7.38
CA GLN A 48 20.38 0.70 -8.42
C GLN A 48 20.92 -0.71 -8.13
N ILE A 49 20.89 -1.11 -6.86
CA ILE A 49 21.46 -2.40 -6.44
C ILE A 49 20.39 -3.44 -6.10
N GLY A 50 19.14 -3.16 -6.43
CA GLY A 50 18.05 -4.14 -6.28
C GLY A 50 17.35 -4.12 -4.93
N ASN A 51 17.47 -3.07 -4.14
CA ASN A 51 16.61 -2.89 -2.97
C ASN A 51 15.25 -2.36 -3.40
N TYR A 52 14.19 -2.99 -2.93
CA TYR A 52 12.81 -2.61 -3.24
C TYR A 52 12.13 -1.96 -2.04
N PHE A 53 11.31 -0.96 -2.35
CA PHE A 53 10.52 -0.25 -1.34
C PHE A 53 9.08 -0.07 -1.84
N LEU A 54 8.13 -0.27 -0.95
CA LEU A 54 6.73 0.04 -1.20
C LEU A 54 6.35 1.27 -0.36
N LEU A 55 5.99 2.34 -1.04
CA LEU A 55 5.62 3.62 -0.41
C LEU A 55 4.12 3.66 -0.19
N VAL A 56 3.70 4.05 1.00
CA VAL A 56 2.29 4.27 1.34
C VAL A 56 2.14 5.69 1.87
N PHE A 57 1.50 6.54 1.08
CA PHE A 57 1.33 7.96 1.40
C PHE A 57 -0.13 8.37 1.27
N GLU A 58 -0.51 9.43 1.98
CA GLU A 58 -1.81 10.06 1.79
C GLU A 58 -1.93 10.56 0.35
N GLU A 59 -3.09 10.34 -0.28
CA GLU A 59 -3.34 10.66 -1.68
C GLU A 59 -3.03 12.11 -2.06
N SER A 60 -3.29 13.06 -1.15
CA SER A 60 -3.05 14.47 -1.39
C SER A 60 -1.58 14.86 -1.42
N LYS A 61 -0.67 13.99 -0.97
CA LYS A 61 0.76 14.28 -0.96
C LYS A 61 1.42 14.01 -2.30
N THR A 62 2.24 14.95 -2.75
CA THR A 62 3.17 14.74 -3.86
C THR A 62 4.44 14.11 -3.32
N VAL A 63 4.81 12.95 -3.83
CA VAL A 63 6.02 12.23 -3.43
C VAL A 63 7.15 12.57 -4.40
N ASN A 64 8.22 13.13 -3.88
CA ASN A 64 9.44 13.38 -4.64
C ASN A 64 10.48 12.31 -4.26
N LEU A 65 10.79 11.41 -5.18
CA LEU A 65 11.68 10.28 -4.92
C LEU A 65 13.10 10.72 -4.56
N LYS A 66 13.60 11.79 -5.19
CA LYS A 66 14.94 12.33 -4.89
C LYS A 66 15.01 12.85 -3.45
N THR A 67 14.05 13.64 -3.05
CA THR A 67 13.95 14.18 -1.69
C THR A 67 13.79 13.08 -0.66
N LEU A 68 12.95 12.09 -0.96
CA LEU A 68 12.72 10.95 -0.08
C LEU A 68 14.00 10.13 0.14
N ALA A 69 14.72 9.82 -0.95
CA ALA A 69 15.98 9.09 -0.87
C ALA A 69 17.01 9.84 -0.02
N GLN A 70 17.14 11.14 -0.23
CA GLN A 70 18.06 12.00 0.55
C GLN A 70 17.71 12.01 2.04
N LYS A 71 16.43 12.18 2.35
CA LYS A 71 15.95 12.24 3.74
C LYS A 71 16.19 10.93 4.49
N LEU A 72 16.02 9.80 3.82
CA LEU A 72 16.21 8.46 4.39
C LEU A 72 17.64 7.93 4.21
N ARG A 73 18.54 8.70 3.61
CA ARG A 73 19.92 8.29 3.31
C ARG A 73 19.98 7.00 2.50
N LEU A 74 19.10 6.90 1.52
CA LEU A 74 19.05 5.79 0.58
C LEU A 74 19.77 6.16 -0.71
N LEU A 75 20.13 5.16 -1.50
CA LEU A 75 20.54 5.37 -2.88
C LEU A 75 19.40 5.99 -3.68
N PRO A 76 19.69 6.65 -4.81
CA PRO A 76 18.64 7.22 -5.65
C PRO A 76 17.56 6.19 -6.00
N LEU A 77 16.30 6.61 -5.87
CA LEU A 77 15.13 5.77 -6.11
C LEU A 77 14.51 6.07 -7.47
N ILE A 78 14.09 5.01 -8.15
CA ILE A 78 13.30 5.08 -9.38
C ILE A 78 12.07 4.19 -9.25
N PHE A 79 11.06 4.43 -10.07
CA PHE A 79 9.90 3.53 -10.10
C PHE A 79 10.32 2.15 -10.58
N ALA A 80 9.82 1.12 -9.89
CA ALA A 80 10.00 -0.25 -10.32
C ALA A 80 9.21 -0.51 -11.61
N THR A 81 9.65 -1.49 -12.38
CA THR A 81 9.04 -1.84 -13.67
C THR A 81 7.92 -2.87 -13.50
N GLU A 82 7.19 -3.12 -14.57
CA GLU A 82 6.19 -4.22 -14.59
C GLU A 82 6.85 -5.58 -14.37
N LEU A 83 8.07 -5.77 -14.87
CA LEU A 83 8.83 -7.00 -14.63
C LEU A 83 9.21 -7.14 -13.15
N ASP A 84 9.55 -6.04 -12.49
CA ASP A 84 9.79 -6.04 -11.05
C ASP A 84 8.54 -6.43 -10.27
N LEU A 85 7.39 -5.85 -10.62
CA LEU A 85 6.10 -6.20 -9.99
C LEU A 85 5.78 -7.67 -10.16
N LEU A 86 5.97 -8.19 -11.36
CA LEU A 86 5.73 -9.61 -11.66
C LEU A 86 6.70 -10.51 -10.88
N GLY A 87 7.97 -10.14 -10.87
CA GLY A 87 9.02 -10.93 -10.21
C GLY A 87 8.89 -10.95 -8.69
N VAL A 88 8.56 -9.83 -8.07
CA VAL A 88 8.50 -9.69 -6.61
C VAL A 88 7.12 -10.07 -6.06
N PHE A 89 6.07 -9.51 -6.63
CA PHE A 89 4.70 -9.67 -6.10
C PHE A 89 3.82 -10.60 -6.93
N ARG A 90 4.27 -11.04 -8.10
CA ARG A 90 3.49 -11.85 -9.05
C ARG A 90 2.21 -11.14 -9.51
N ILE A 91 2.29 -9.83 -9.61
CA ILE A 91 1.21 -8.94 -10.06
C ILE A 91 1.55 -8.40 -11.43
N ARG A 92 0.56 -8.37 -12.33
CA ARG A 92 0.69 -7.78 -13.67
C ARG A 92 0.17 -6.34 -13.75
N ASP A 93 -0.65 -5.94 -12.79
CA ASP A 93 -1.23 -4.60 -12.73
C ASP A 93 -0.32 -3.66 -11.95
N ARG A 94 -0.19 -2.42 -12.41
CA ARG A 94 0.60 -1.37 -11.72
C ARG A 94 -0.02 -0.90 -10.40
N LYS A 95 -1.27 -1.27 -10.14
CA LYS A 95 -1.96 -0.90 -8.89
C LYS A 95 -1.57 -1.85 -7.78
N VAL A 96 -0.48 -1.52 -7.13
CA VAL A 96 0.02 -2.28 -5.99
C VAL A 96 -0.55 -1.74 -4.68
N THR A 97 -0.82 -2.62 -3.73
CA THR A 97 -1.19 -2.24 -2.36
C THR A 97 -0.23 -2.89 -1.37
N PRO A 98 -0.20 -2.43 -0.11
CA PRO A 98 0.64 -3.08 0.91
C PRO A 98 0.32 -4.56 1.12
N PHE A 99 -0.87 -5.01 0.77
CA PHE A 99 -1.26 -6.42 0.91
C PHE A 99 -0.52 -7.34 -0.06
N ALA A 100 0.10 -6.78 -1.11
CA ALA A 100 0.90 -7.56 -2.05
C ALA A 100 2.12 -8.23 -1.39
N ILE A 101 2.56 -7.77 -0.22
CA ILE A 101 3.70 -8.37 0.49
C ILE A 101 3.49 -9.85 0.84
N VAL A 102 2.27 -10.35 0.84
CA VAL A 102 2.00 -11.79 1.03
C VAL A 102 2.63 -12.64 -0.08
N ASN A 103 2.91 -12.05 -1.24
CA ASN A 103 3.55 -12.72 -2.37
C ASN A 103 5.07 -12.49 -2.43
N ASP A 104 5.61 -11.64 -1.58
CA ASP A 104 7.04 -11.39 -1.48
C ASP A 104 7.71 -12.45 -0.60
N PHE A 105 7.84 -13.65 -1.14
CA PHE A 105 8.33 -14.82 -0.38
C PHE A 105 9.79 -14.70 0.06
N ASP A 106 10.58 -13.90 -0.67
CA ASP A 106 11.98 -13.69 -0.34
C ASP A 106 12.22 -12.49 0.57
N ASN A 107 11.16 -11.84 1.02
CA ASN A 107 11.19 -10.67 1.90
C ASN A 107 12.12 -9.57 1.38
N GLN A 108 11.96 -9.25 0.10
CA GLN A 108 12.80 -8.28 -0.61
C GLN A 108 12.37 -6.83 -0.38
N VAL A 109 11.11 -6.61 0.00
CA VAL A 109 10.50 -5.29 0.03
C VAL A 109 10.44 -4.73 1.43
N LYS A 110 10.93 -3.50 1.60
CA LYS A 110 10.70 -2.69 2.80
C LYS A 110 9.58 -1.71 2.54
N LEU A 111 8.75 -1.44 3.54
CA LEU A 111 7.69 -0.46 3.43
C LEU A 111 8.16 0.88 4.00
N ILE A 112 7.76 1.94 3.32
CA ILE A 112 7.96 3.32 3.80
C ILE A 112 6.58 3.94 3.90
N ILE A 113 6.15 4.24 5.12
CA ILE A 113 4.80 4.71 5.41
C ILE A 113 4.84 6.14 5.95
N ASP A 114 3.98 6.97 5.38
CA ASP A 114 3.77 8.33 5.84
C ASP A 114 3.20 8.33 7.26
N SER A 115 3.94 8.92 8.21
CA SER A 115 3.50 8.98 9.61
C SER A 115 2.23 9.81 9.82
N LYS A 116 1.85 10.66 8.86
CA LYS A 116 0.58 11.38 8.91
C LYS A 116 -0.65 10.47 8.77
N LEU A 117 -0.45 9.23 8.34
CA LEU A 117 -1.52 8.23 8.27
C LEU A 117 -1.84 7.62 9.64
N ARG A 118 -1.05 7.87 10.65
CA ARG A 118 -1.29 7.35 12.02
C ARG A 118 -2.67 7.77 12.51
N ASP A 119 -3.31 6.87 13.25
CA ASP A 119 -4.64 7.06 13.83
C ASP A 119 -5.77 7.27 12.82
N LYS A 120 -5.51 7.01 11.54
CA LYS A 120 -6.51 7.13 10.48
C LYS A 120 -7.03 5.76 10.03
N ILE A 121 -8.20 5.79 9.40
CA ILE A 121 -8.73 4.66 8.65
C ILE A 121 -8.20 4.82 7.22
N LEU A 122 -7.53 3.80 6.71
CA LEU A 122 -6.86 3.83 5.41
C LEU A 122 -7.69 3.06 4.38
N LEU A 123 -7.81 3.61 3.19
CA LEU A 123 -8.55 3.01 2.09
C LEU A 123 -7.61 2.47 1.03
N PHE A 124 -7.83 1.23 0.63
CA PHE A 124 -7.08 0.54 -0.41
C PHE A 124 -8.03 -0.19 -1.37
N HIS A 125 -7.54 -0.50 -2.56
CA HIS A 125 -8.31 -1.12 -3.64
C HIS A 125 -7.59 -2.38 -4.17
N PRO A 126 -7.48 -3.45 -3.36
CA PRO A 126 -6.71 -4.63 -3.76
C PRO A 126 -7.35 -5.46 -4.88
N ASP A 127 -8.65 -5.28 -5.11
CA ASP A 127 -9.41 -6.02 -6.13
C ASP A 127 -9.93 -5.13 -7.27
N GLY A 128 -9.30 -3.99 -7.49
CA GLY A 128 -9.73 -3.05 -8.53
C GLY A 128 -10.69 -1.96 -8.02
N ASN A 129 -11.49 -1.38 -8.91
CA ASN A 129 -12.27 -0.18 -8.60
C ASN A 129 -13.74 -0.43 -8.20
N THR A 130 -14.10 -1.66 -7.89
CA THR A 130 -15.46 -2.04 -7.44
C THR A 130 -15.53 -2.43 -5.96
N LYS A 131 -14.39 -2.45 -5.30
CA LYS A 131 -14.28 -2.75 -3.86
C LYS A 131 -13.28 -1.83 -3.21
N THR A 132 -13.63 -1.37 -2.02
CA THR A 132 -12.72 -0.58 -1.18
C THR A 132 -12.56 -1.25 0.16
N LEU A 133 -11.32 -1.53 0.52
CA LEU A 133 -10.94 -2.07 1.82
C LEU A 133 -10.56 -0.92 2.74
N ALA A 134 -11.23 -0.83 3.88
CA ALA A 134 -10.92 0.13 4.93
C ALA A 134 -10.27 -0.60 6.11
N ILE A 135 -9.10 -0.16 6.51
CA ILE A 135 -8.33 -0.75 7.59
C ILE A 135 -7.69 0.36 8.44
N ARG A 136 -7.70 0.19 9.75
CA ARG A 136 -7.01 1.14 10.62
C ARG A 136 -5.51 1.06 10.45
N PHE A 137 -4.82 2.18 10.62
CA PHE A 137 -3.36 2.24 10.52
C PHE A 137 -2.68 1.17 11.38
N ASN A 138 -3.06 1.05 12.65
CA ASN A 138 -2.46 0.05 13.54
C ASN A 138 -2.71 -1.39 13.09
N SER A 139 -3.85 -1.64 12.47
CA SER A 139 -4.16 -2.96 11.92
C SER A 139 -3.30 -3.28 10.69
N LEU A 140 -3.05 -2.28 9.85
CA LEU A 140 -2.11 -2.43 8.72
C LEU A 140 -0.70 -2.72 9.23
N VAL A 141 -0.23 -2.00 10.23
CA VAL A 141 1.09 -2.23 10.84
C VAL A 141 1.19 -3.65 11.39
N LYS A 142 0.15 -4.10 12.08
CA LYS A 142 0.08 -5.48 12.59
C LYS A 142 0.19 -6.52 11.48
N PHE A 143 -0.50 -6.29 10.36
CA PHE A 143 -0.39 -7.15 9.18
C PHE A 143 1.03 -7.18 8.63
N ILE A 144 1.66 -6.02 8.46
CA ILE A 144 3.03 -5.92 7.94
C ILE A 144 4.02 -6.64 8.85
N GLU A 145 3.90 -6.47 10.15
CA GLU A 145 4.76 -7.14 11.13
C GLU A 145 4.56 -8.67 11.12
N ARG A 146 3.31 -9.12 11.00
CA ARG A 146 2.98 -10.55 10.91
C ARG A 146 3.54 -11.20 9.65
N GLU A 147 3.65 -10.43 8.57
CA GLU A 147 4.30 -10.87 7.33
C GLU A 147 5.82 -10.69 7.37
N GLU A 148 6.37 -10.28 8.52
CA GLU A 148 7.81 -10.16 8.79
C GLU A 148 8.53 -9.17 7.86
N HIS A 149 7.85 -8.13 7.42
CA HIS A 149 8.44 -7.07 6.61
C HIS A 149 8.88 -5.89 7.46
N LYS A 150 9.98 -5.25 7.06
CA LYS A 150 10.46 -4.03 7.71
C LYS A 150 9.65 -2.83 7.26
N CYS A 151 9.39 -1.93 8.19
CA CYS A 151 8.63 -0.72 7.96
C CYS A 151 9.38 0.50 8.47
N ILE A 152 9.51 1.51 7.63
CA ILE A 152 10.10 2.81 7.96
C ILE A 152 8.98 3.84 7.95
N TYR A 153 8.92 4.66 8.99
CA TYR A 153 7.93 5.75 9.09
C TYR A 153 8.61 7.09 8.80
N ILE A 154 7.94 7.93 8.04
CA ILE A 154 8.51 9.20 7.61
C ILE A 154 7.54 10.38 7.84
#